data_0fd366e167d4aa7faf3b2081fae07434
#
_entry.id   0fd366e167d4aa7faf3b2081fae07434
#
_cell.length_a   1.000
_cell.length_b   1.000
_cell.length_c   1.000
_cell.angle_alpha   90.00
_cell.angle_beta   90.00
_cell.angle_gamma   90.00
#
_symmetry.space_group_name_H-M   'P 1'
#
loop_
_entity.id
_entity.type
_entity.pdbx_description
1 polymer ?
#
loop_
_entity_poly.entity_id
_entity_poly.type
_entity_poly.pdbx_seq_one_letter_code
_entity_poly.pdbx_strand_id
1 'polypeptide(L)'
;MKNTYKLILFLLLITQASFGQDVKGYIKDAESKEALAGVNVFYKDKGGTRGTVSDINGYYELKVTDGDAVLTFSYLGYETMRVPVKVDPGEFLTRDVSLRTSSNMMDEVVVSVGRYEQKLSDITVSMELLKAKDITRQSPKDLTDVLKNISGVDVTDRQPSVRGGTGWTYGVGSRCLILVDGMSVLTPGSGEINWNMIPMENVDQVEVLKGASSVLYGSSALNGLIHVKTKRPGLDPVTQVNVQGGLYGKPRQDGTPLYGGLDLSHSRRIKNFDLTVGANTFLDDGYRQDNYNRRVRVGGNLTYHDPRVQGLNYGVNVNYLYNDYTGFFIWRSPEEPYIQSPLANMGRRENTFYIDPFLNYTNSEKGTTHRFKGRFFHRGSRIITHTTDKSLFDITNNMGFDISSVPEIINMAQNWQTELLPTFLPYLPEVMNGKVSGLMGELGKLGNHFFPTATSADYMDLISWVMGRTPLPDKNNVGAWLVDAMKPVEKKAPEATDHTYSYNLDYQFSKKFDHSQLTVGGTYERIHADSKVTA
;
A
#
# COMPACT_ATOMS: atom_id res chain seq x y z
N MET A 1 12.40 -35.97 -81.71
CA MET A 1 11.03 -36.00 -81.16
C MET A 1 10.90 -36.59 -79.73
N LYS A 2 11.79 -37.40 -79.22
CA LYS A 2 11.69 -37.95 -77.79
C LYS A 2 11.99 -36.97 -76.65
N ASN A 3 12.64 -35.83 -76.88
CA ASN A 3 12.98 -34.88 -75.88
C ASN A 3 11.93 -33.75 -75.71
N THR A 4 11.12 -33.52 -76.70
CA THR A 4 10.10 -32.48 -76.67
C THR A 4 8.92 -32.84 -75.82
N TYR A 5 8.55 -34.13 -75.70
CA TYR A 5 7.48 -34.58 -74.81
C TYR A 5 7.90 -34.54 -73.29
N LYS A 6 9.17 -34.68 -73.00
CA LYS A 6 9.67 -34.55 -71.63
C LYS A 6 9.63 -33.09 -71.15
N LEU A 7 9.92 -32.15 -72.08
CA LEU A 7 9.82 -30.71 -71.77
C LEU A 7 8.38 -30.25 -71.56
N ILE A 8 7.44 -30.75 -72.41
CA ILE A 8 6.02 -30.45 -72.27
C ILE A 8 5.43 -31.08 -70.97
N LEU A 9 5.84 -32.30 -70.63
CA LEU A 9 5.41 -32.96 -69.39
C LEU A 9 6.00 -32.27 -68.17
N PHE A 10 7.22 -31.72 -68.25
CA PHE A 10 7.86 -30.95 -67.19
C PHE A 10 7.20 -29.55 -67.05
N LEU A 11 6.80 -28.91 -68.12
CA LEU A 11 6.04 -27.66 -68.11
C LEU A 11 4.60 -27.83 -67.61
N LEU A 12 3.96 -28.98 -67.86
CA LEU A 12 2.64 -29.34 -67.29
C LEU A 12 2.69 -29.69 -65.81
N LEU A 13 3.83 -30.10 -65.28
CA LEU A 13 4.04 -30.37 -63.84
C LEU A 13 4.31 -29.09 -63.01
N ILE A 14 4.68 -27.97 -63.65
CA ILE A 14 4.94 -26.69 -62.98
C ILE A 14 3.65 -25.86 -62.77
N THR A 15 2.53 -26.22 -63.36
CA THR A 15 1.24 -25.49 -63.23
C THR A 15 0.32 -26.00 -62.12
N GLN A 16 0.84 -26.69 -61.13
CA GLN A 16 0.18 -26.81 -59.83
C GLN A 16 0.48 -25.56 -59.01
N ALA A 17 0.18 -24.37 -59.56
CA ALA A 17 0.11 -23.16 -58.74
C ALA A 17 -0.99 -23.40 -57.69
N SER A 18 -0.57 -23.56 -56.47
CA SER A 18 -1.46 -23.59 -55.31
C SER A 18 -2.15 -22.23 -55.24
N PHE A 19 -3.34 -22.10 -55.83
CA PHE A 19 -4.17 -20.92 -55.65
C PHE A 19 -4.59 -20.86 -54.21
N GLY A 20 -3.89 -20.01 -53.44
CA GLY A 20 -4.27 -19.71 -52.07
C GLY A 20 -5.58 -18.94 -52.05
N GLN A 21 -6.46 -19.27 -51.15
CA GLN A 21 -7.65 -18.50 -50.84
C GLN A 21 -7.25 -17.56 -49.72
N ASP A 22 -7.19 -16.24 -49.96
CA ASP A 22 -6.74 -15.27 -48.97
C ASP A 22 -7.89 -14.32 -48.61
N VAL A 23 -8.12 -14.14 -47.28
CA VAL A 23 -8.98 -13.08 -46.77
C VAL A 23 -8.12 -11.97 -46.19
N LYS A 24 -8.35 -10.74 -46.65
CA LYS A 24 -7.61 -9.57 -46.23
C LYS A 24 -8.55 -8.41 -45.91
N GLY A 25 -8.09 -7.41 -45.18
CA GLY A 25 -8.86 -6.22 -44.86
C GLY A 25 -8.24 -5.37 -43.78
N TYR A 26 -8.97 -4.36 -43.35
CA TYR A 26 -8.57 -3.45 -42.30
C TYR A 26 -9.47 -3.58 -41.09
N ILE A 27 -8.85 -3.51 -39.90
CA ILE A 27 -9.56 -3.55 -38.65
C ILE A 27 -9.44 -2.18 -37.98
N LYS A 28 -10.59 -1.61 -37.63
CA LYS A 28 -10.69 -0.28 -37.01
C LYS A 28 -11.53 -0.32 -35.74
N ASP A 29 -11.33 0.65 -34.90
CA ASP A 29 -12.24 0.94 -33.79
C ASP A 29 -13.58 1.46 -34.35
N ALA A 30 -14.70 0.98 -33.77
CA ALA A 30 -16.03 1.34 -34.28
C ALA A 30 -16.41 2.80 -33.99
N GLU A 31 -15.86 3.40 -32.92
CA GLU A 31 -16.16 4.77 -32.47
C GLU A 31 -15.12 5.76 -32.98
N SER A 32 -13.84 5.56 -32.67
CA SER A 32 -12.76 6.48 -33.06
C SER A 32 -12.36 6.39 -34.55
N LYS A 33 -12.69 5.29 -35.22
CA LYS A 33 -12.27 4.96 -36.59
C LYS A 33 -10.77 4.77 -36.77
N GLU A 34 -10.01 4.77 -35.68
CA GLU A 34 -8.57 4.52 -35.69
C GLU A 34 -8.26 3.06 -36.07
N ALA A 35 -7.12 2.84 -36.72
CA ALA A 35 -6.65 1.51 -37.04
C ALA A 35 -6.26 0.73 -35.79
N LEU A 36 -6.69 -0.53 -35.70
CA LEU A 36 -6.36 -1.40 -34.58
C LEU A 36 -5.22 -2.35 -34.93
N ALA A 37 -4.04 -2.07 -34.39
CA ALA A 37 -2.86 -2.93 -34.49
C ALA A 37 -2.89 -4.05 -33.46
N GLY A 38 -2.41 -5.24 -33.82
CA GLY A 38 -2.28 -6.36 -32.86
C GLY A 38 -3.56 -7.15 -32.61
N VAL A 39 -4.59 -7.00 -33.43
CA VAL A 39 -5.81 -7.81 -33.37
C VAL A 39 -5.52 -9.22 -33.83
N ASN A 40 -5.85 -10.23 -33.01
CA ASN A 40 -5.77 -11.63 -33.41
C ASN A 40 -6.92 -11.99 -34.34
N VAL A 41 -6.61 -12.47 -35.53
CA VAL A 41 -7.57 -12.96 -36.54
C VAL A 41 -7.31 -14.43 -36.78
N PHE A 42 -8.27 -15.27 -36.46
CA PHE A 42 -8.09 -16.72 -36.55
C PHE A 42 -9.38 -17.45 -36.90
N TYR A 43 -9.24 -18.65 -37.46
CA TYR A 43 -10.33 -19.60 -37.64
C TYR A 43 -9.89 -21.01 -37.27
N LYS A 44 -10.87 -21.90 -37.05
CA LYS A 44 -10.63 -23.31 -36.80
C LYS A 44 -11.05 -24.13 -38.00
N ASP A 45 -10.15 -24.99 -38.46
CA ASP A 45 -10.41 -26.01 -39.46
C ASP A 45 -10.21 -27.41 -38.85
N LYS A 46 -10.34 -28.47 -39.67
CA LYS A 46 -10.13 -29.85 -39.26
C LYS A 46 -8.67 -30.14 -38.86
N GLY A 47 -7.74 -29.29 -39.27
CA GLY A 47 -6.30 -29.40 -38.98
C GLY A 47 -5.83 -28.57 -37.78
N GLY A 48 -6.72 -27.77 -37.17
CA GLY A 48 -6.38 -26.94 -35.98
C GLY A 48 -6.79 -25.47 -36.11
N THR A 49 -6.15 -24.60 -35.34
CA THR A 49 -6.39 -23.17 -35.37
C THR A 49 -5.32 -22.50 -36.24
N ARG A 50 -5.75 -21.73 -37.23
CA ARG A 50 -4.89 -20.90 -38.11
C ARG A 50 -5.22 -19.44 -37.87
N GLY A 51 -4.20 -18.57 -37.84
CA GLY A 51 -4.42 -17.16 -37.55
C GLY A 51 -3.28 -16.26 -38.03
N THR A 52 -3.55 -14.99 -37.96
CA THR A 52 -2.64 -13.87 -38.21
C THR A 52 -2.92 -12.75 -37.22
N VAL A 53 -2.10 -11.71 -37.24
CA VAL A 53 -2.25 -10.52 -36.38
C VAL A 53 -2.25 -9.29 -37.26
N SER A 54 -3.13 -8.31 -37.01
CA SER A 54 -3.15 -7.05 -37.77
C SER A 54 -1.88 -6.22 -37.53
N ASP A 55 -1.40 -5.57 -38.58
CA ASP A 55 -0.24 -4.66 -38.55
C ASP A 55 -0.58 -3.29 -37.93
N ILE A 56 0.40 -2.38 -37.93
CA ILE A 56 0.25 -1.03 -37.37
C ILE A 56 -0.83 -0.18 -38.02
N ASN A 57 -1.19 -0.50 -39.27
CA ASN A 57 -2.26 0.17 -40.04
C ASN A 57 -3.60 -0.55 -39.90
N GLY A 58 -3.67 -1.59 -39.05
CA GLY A 58 -4.84 -2.44 -38.89
C GLY A 58 -5.04 -3.44 -40.01
N TYR A 59 -4.09 -3.57 -40.95
CA TYR A 59 -4.20 -4.51 -42.05
C TYR A 59 -3.94 -5.94 -41.62
N TYR A 60 -4.76 -6.88 -42.10
CA TYR A 60 -4.55 -8.31 -41.87
C TYR A 60 -4.70 -9.08 -43.21
N GLU A 61 -4.00 -10.19 -43.28
CA GLU A 61 -4.09 -11.16 -44.37
C GLU A 61 -4.00 -12.57 -43.81
N LEU A 62 -4.96 -13.43 -44.13
CA LEU A 62 -5.07 -14.79 -43.62
C LEU A 62 -5.45 -15.77 -44.72
N LYS A 63 -4.62 -16.81 -44.87
CA LYS A 63 -4.90 -17.92 -45.78
C LYS A 63 -5.98 -18.83 -45.20
N VAL A 64 -7.07 -19.01 -45.95
CA VAL A 64 -8.17 -19.89 -45.61
C VAL A 64 -8.10 -21.13 -46.50
N THR A 65 -8.09 -22.32 -45.87
CA THR A 65 -7.97 -23.60 -46.60
C THR A 65 -9.31 -24.26 -46.87
N ASP A 66 -10.34 -23.92 -46.09
CA ASP A 66 -11.72 -24.38 -46.29
C ASP A 66 -12.54 -23.24 -46.89
N GLY A 67 -13.29 -23.48 -47.94
CA GLY A 67 -14.07 -22.46 -48.66
C GLY A 67 -15.09 -21.72 -47.77
N ASP A 68 -15.63 -22.38 -46.73
CA ASP A 68 -16.50 -21.79 -45.73
C ASP A 68 -15.77 -21.75 -44.38
N ALA A 69 -15.45 -20.56 -43.86
CA ALA A 69 -14.78 -20.37 -42.57
C ALA A 69 -15.47 -19.30 -41.74
N VAL A 70 -15.34 -19.39 -40.44
CA VAL A 70 -15.77 -18.35 -39.49
C VAL A 70 -14.52 -17.69 -38.92
N LEU A 71 -14.19 -16.51 -39.41
CA LEU A 71 -13.08 -15.72 -38.87
C LEU A 71 -13.48 -15.13 -37.53
N THR A 72 -12.60 -15.29 -36.54
CA THR A 72 -12.75 -14.71 -35.21
C THR A 72 -11.73 -13.60 -35.04
N PHE A 73 -12.22 -12.41 -34.73
CA PHE A 73 -11.42 -11.22 -34.44
C PHE A 73 -11.45 -11.00 -32.93
N SER A 74 -10.30 -11.03 -32.28
CA SER A 74 -10.17 -10.88 -30.84
C SER A 74 -9.08 -9.89 -30.49
N TYR A 75 -9.43 -8.87 -29.70
CA TYR A 75 -8.52 -7.84 -29.22
C TYR A 75 -8.85 -7.47 -27.79
N LEU A 76 -7.81 -7.18 -26.99
CA LEU A 76 -7.99 -6.85 -25.59
C LEU A 76 -8.77 -5.54 -25.44
N GLY A 77 -9.85 -5.56 -24.67
CA GLY A 77 -10.74 -4.40 -24.47
C GLY A 77 -11.83 -4.25 -25.51
N TYR A 78 -11.96 -5.19 -26.47
CA TYR A 78 -12.97 -5.18 -27.54
C TYR A 78 -13.85 -6.42 -27.49
N GLU A 79 -15.07 -6.30 -28.00
CA GLU A 79 -15.97 -7.42 -28.20
C GLU A 79 -15.41 -8.37 -29.25
N THR A 80 -15.32 -9.66 -28.93
CA THR A 80 -14.90 -10.69 -29.90
C THR A 80 -15.93 -10.79 -31.01
N MET A 81 -15.52 -10.50 -32.24
CA MET A 81 -16.39 -10.55 -33.43
C MET A 81 -16.15 -11.82 -34.21
N ARG A 82 -17.22 -12.48 -34.65
CA ARG A 82 -17.17 -13.65 -35.52
C ARG A 82 -17.85 -13.33 -36.84
N VAL A 83 -17.12 -13.52 -37.93
CA VAL A 83 -17.58 -13.18 -39.28
C VAL A 83 -17.51 -14.44 -40.17
N PRO A 84 -18.63 -14.97 -40.61
CA PRO A 84 -18.63 -16.03 -41.63
C PRO A 84 -18.13 -15.49 -42.95
N VAL A 85 -17.20 -16.20 -43.57
CA VAL A 85 -16.64 -15.87 -44.86
C VAL A 85 -16.72 -17.10 -45.75
N LYS A 86 -17.04 -16.86 -47.04
CA LYS A 86 -17.00 -17.85 -48.08
C LYS A 86 -16.03 -17.38 -49.14
N VAL A 87 -15.00 -18.17 -49.40
CA VAL A 87 -13.94 -17.82 -50.36
C VAL A 87 -13.82 -18.96 -51.37
N ASP A 88 -14.08 -18.68 -52.63
CA ASP A 88 -13.94 -19.66 -53.69
C ASP A 88 -12.45 -19.87 -54.05
N PRO A 89 -12.06 -21.06 -54.53
CA PRO A 89 -10.68 -21.37 -54.86
C PRO A 89 -10.07 -20.37 -55.87
N GLY A 90 -8.97 -19.70 -55.43
CA GLY A 90 -8.26 -18.73 -56.24
C GLY A 90 -8.78 -17.28 -56.16
N GLU A 91 -9.74 -17.01 -55.29
CA GLU A 91 -10.26 -15.66 -55.06
C GLU A 91 -9.65 -15.01 -53.78
N PHE A 92 -9.61 -13.66 -53.84
CA PHE A 92 -9.25 -12.82 -52.69
C PHE A 92 -10.52 -12.15 -52.18
N LEU A 93 -10.84 -12.39 -50.91
CA LEU A 93 -11.95 -11.72 -50.24
C LEU A 93 -11.44 -10.55 -49.40
N THR A 94 -11.91 -9.35 -49.70
CA THR A 94 -11.64 -8.20 -48.82
C THR A 94 -12.75 -8.06 -47.80
N ARG A 95 -12.38 -8.07 -46.48
CA ARG A 95 -13.33 -7.94 -45.40
C ARG A 95 -12.82 -6.97 -44.32
N ASP A 96 -13.30 -5.72 -44.39
CA ASP A 96 -13.04 -4.74 -43.34
C ASP A 96 -13.94 -4.98 -42.14
N VAL A 97 -13.37 -4.79 -40.93
CA VAL A 97 -14.04 -5.06 -39.67
C VAL A 97 -13.90 -3.85 -38.74
N SER A 98 -15.00 -3.50 -38.07
CA SER A 98 -14.99 -2.49 -37.03
C SER A 98 -15.31 -3.16 -35.72
N LEU A 99 -14.36 -3.19 -34.80
CA LEU A 99 -14.55 -3.74 -33.46
C LEU A 99 -15.11 -2.68 -32.52
N ARG A 100 -16.08 -3.07 -31.71
CA ARG A 100 -16.64 -2.23 -30.67
C ARG A 100 -15.86 -2.44 -29.38
N THR A 101 -15.60 -1.36 -28.65
CA THR A 101 -15.08 -1.48 -27.29
C THR A 101 -16.06 -2.28 -26.43
N SER A 102 -15.54 -3.24 -25.70
CA SER A 102 -16.37 -4.04 -24.79
C SER A 102 -16.87 -3.14 -23.65
N SER A 103 -18.17 -2.85 -23.65
CA SER A 103 -18.81 -2.12 -22.56
C SER A 103 -19.02 -2.99 -21.30
N ASN A 104 -18.76 -4.29 -21.40
CA ASN A 104 -18.87 -5.22 -20.29
C ASN A 104 -17.68 -5.09 -19.34
N MET A 105 -17.70 -4.09 -18.48
CA MET A 105 -16.84 -3.98 -17.29
C MET A 105 -17.01 -5.15 -16.31
N MET A 106 -17.91 -6.10 -16.58
CA MET A 106 -18.21 -7.23 -15.69
C MET A 106 -17.25 -8.43 -15.85
N ASP A 107 -16.41 -8.46 -16.88
CA ASP A 107 -15.47 -9.57 -17.09
C ASP A 107 -14.07 -9.32 -16.53
N GLU A 108 -13.98 -8.42 -15.57
CA GLU A 108 -12.71 -8.08 -14.95
C GLU A 108 -12.20 -9.20 -14.05
N VAL A 109 -10.95 -9.60 -14.27
CA VAL A 109 -10.32 -10.66 -13.50
C VAL A 109 -9.84 -10.14 -12.17
N VAL A 110 -10.24 -10.78 -11.08
CA VAL A 110 -9.81 -10.46 -9.72
C VAL A 110 -9.14 -11.67 -9.08
N VAL A 111 -8.33 -11.49 -8.06
CA VAL A 111 -7.54 -12.58 -7.44
C VAL A 111 -7.86 -12.85 -5.98
N SER A 112 -8.67 -12.01 -5.33
CA SER A 112 -8.76 -12.01 -3.86
C SER A 112 -9.53 -13.16 -3.26
N VAL A 113 -10.64 -13.60 -3.88
CA VAL A 113 -11.61 -14.49 -3.25
C VAL A 113 -11.09 -15.93 -3.06
N GLY A 114 -10.47 -16.50 -4.07
CA GLY A 114 -9.98 -17.88 -4.04
C GLY A 114 -8.46 -18.01 -4.07
N ARG A 115 -7.73 -16.93 -3.88
CA ARG A 115 -6.28 -16.85 -4.16
C ARG A 115 -5.94 -17.23 -5.62
N TYR A 116 -6.89 -17.15 -6.53
CA TYR A 116 -6.72 -17.37 -7.97
C TYR A 116 -7.52 -16.33 -8.75
N GLU A 117 -7.17 -16.18 -10.02
CA GLU A 117 -7.83 -15.22 -10.91
C GLU A 117 -9.19 -15.75 -11.34
N GLN A 118 -10.22 -14.94 -11.11
CA GLN A 118 -11.59 -15.24 -11.50
C GLN A 118 -12.29 -13.96 -11.95
N LYS A 119 -13.37 -14.13 -12.71
CA LYS A 119 -14.16 -12.99 -13.17
C LYS A 119 -14.96 -12.41 -12.00
N LEU A 120 -15.15 -11.08 -12.02
CA LEU A 120 -15.95 -10.40 -11.03
C LEU A 120 -17.40 -10.93 -10.97
N SER A 121 -17.96 -11.33 -12.12
CA SER A 121 -19.29 -11.95 -12.24
C SER A 121 -19.43 -13.27 -11.50
N ASP A 122 -18.34 -14.01 -11.30
CA ASP A 122 -18.34 -15.34 -10.69
C ASP A 122 -18.17 -15.29 -9.16
N ILE A 123 -18.02 -14.08 -8.62
CA ILE A 123 -17.76 -13.87 -7.20
C ILE A 123 -19.09 -13.89 -6.42
N THR A 124 -19.19 -14.77 -5.44
CA THR A 124 -20.38 -14.91 -4.59
C THR A 124 -20.34 -14.08 -3.31
N VAL A 125 -19.19 -13.47 -2.99
CA VAL A 125 -19.00 -12.63 -1.80
C VAL A 125 -19.06 -11.14 -2.17
N SER A 126 -19.48 -10.32 -1.20
CA SER A 126 -19.53 -8.87 -1.41
C SER A 126 -18.14 -8.29 -1.57
N MET A 127 -17.86 -7.74 -2.73
CA MET A 127 -16.60 -7.12 -3.07
C MET A 127 -16.80 -5.78 -3.76
N GLU A 128 -15.84 -4.88 -3.60
CA GLU A 128 -15.77 -3.62 -4.33
C GLU A 128 -14.41 -3.50 -4.99
N LEU A 129 -14.42 -3.00 -6.23
CA LEU A 129 -13.24 -2.83 -7.06
C LEU A 129 -13.06 -1.36 -7.39
N LEU A 130 -11.90 -0.82 -7.10
CA LEU A 130 -11.49 0.54 -7.45
C LEU A 130 -10.37 0.48 -8.48
N LYS A 131 -10.55 1.15 -9.60
CA LYS A 131 -9.53 1.24 -10.66
C LYS A 131 -8.58 2.39 -10.40
N ALA A 132 -7.37 2.32 -10.96
CA ALA A 132 -6.35 3.37 -10.88
C ALA A 132 -6.90 4.76 -11.23
N LYS A 133 -7.75 4.87 -12.25
CA LYS A 133 -8.37 6.14 -12.67
C LYS A 133 -9.23 6.78 -11.58
N ASP A 134 -9.99 5.98 -10.85
CA ASP A 134 -10.88 6.46 -9.80
C ASP A 134 -10.09 6.86 -8.56
N ILE A 135 -9.00 6.15 -8.28
CA ILE A 135 -8.05 6.47 -7.21
C ILE A 135 -7.33 7.79 -7.52
N THR A 136 -6.77 7.93 -8.72
CA THR A 136 -6.00 9.12 -9.11
C THR A 136 -6.85 10.39 -9.10
N ARG A 137 -8.14 10.30 -9.48
CA ARG A 137 -9.07 11.45 -9.45
C ARG A 137 -9.29 12.04 -8.07
N GLN A 138 -9.10 11.25 -7.02
CA GLN A 138 -9.28 11.69 -5.64
C GLN A 138 -8.04 12.38 -5.08
N SER A 139 -6.89 12.34 -5.78
CA SER A 139 -5.58 12.85 -5.33
C SER A 139 -5.27 12.47 -3.87
N PRO A 140 -5.35 11.17 -3.50
CA PRO A 140 -5.23 10.75 -2.12
C PRO A 140 -3.79 10.89 -1.63
N LYS A 141 -3.61 11.23 -0.34
CA LYS A 141 -2.30 11.23 0.32
C LYS A 141 -1.77 9.81 0.53
N ASP A 142 -2.67 8.91 0.87
CA ASP A 142 -2.43 7.46 0.97
C ASP A 142 -3.74 6.68 0.72
N LEU A 143 -3.67 5.35 0.80
CA LEU A 143 -4.83 4.50 0.54
C LEU A 143 -5.98 4.71 1.53
N THR A 144 -5.73 5.22 2.75
CA THR A 144 -6.80 5.45 3.73
C THR A 144 -7.83 6.46 3.25
N ASP A 145 -7.40 7.48 2.49
CA ASP A 145 -8.32 8.48 1.93
C ASP A 145 -9.27 7.89 0.89
N VAL A 146 -8.77 6.91 0.12
CA VAL A 146 -9.58 6.17 -0.86
C VAL A 146 -10.59 5.26 -0.16
N LEU A 147 -10.14 4.54 0.88
CA LEU A 147 -10.97 3.57 1.61
C LEU A 147 -12.15 4.21 2.33
N LYS A 148 -12.02 5.45 2.83
CA LYS A 148 -13.12 6.21 3.48
C LYS A 148 -14.32 6.42 2.57
N ASN A 149 -14.14 6.38 1.25
CA ASN A 149 -15.20 6.57 0.26
C ASN A 149 -15.87 5.26 -0.16
N ILE A 150 -15.45 4.13 0.40
CA ILE A 150 -16.02 2.81 0.12
C ILE A 150 -17.18 2.53 1.07
N SER A 151 -18.34 2.21 0.53
CA SER A 151 -19.52 1.86 1.34
C SER A 151 -19.22 0.69 2.29
N GLY A 152 -19.52 0.86 3.58
CA GLY A 152 -19.29 -0.15 4.61
C GLY A 152 -17.81 -0.38 4.98
N VAL A 153 -16.94 0.55 4.61
CA VAL A 153 -15.56 0.62 5.11
C VAL A 153 -15.39 1.93 5.86
N ASP A 154 -14.96 1.86 7.09
CA ASP A 154 -14.60 3.01 7.93
C ASP A 154 -13.11 2.92 8.26
N VAL A 155 -12.45 4.07 8.37
CA VAL A 155 -11.03 4.16 8.75
C VAL A 155 -10.89 5.14 9.92
N THR A 156 -10.76 4.59 11.11
CA THR A 156 -10.55 5.35 12.34
C THR A 156 -9.11 5.16 12.82
N ASP A 157 -8.41 6.25 13.09
CA ASP A 157 -7.00 6.26 13.51
C ASP A 157 -6.10 5.36 12.64
N ARG A 158 -6.30 5.43 11.31
CA ARG A 158 -5.60 4.63 10.30
C ARG A 158 -5.84 3.11 10.40
N GLN A 159 -6.90 2.69 11.11
CA GLN A 159 -7.31 1.29 11.19
C GLN A 159 -8.60 1.09 10.40
N PRO A 160 -8.62 0.23 9.37
CA PRO A 160 -9.82 -0.04 8.59
C PRO A 160 -10.75 -0.97 9.36
N SER A 161 -12.02 -0.62 9.35
CA SER A 161 -13.13 -1.42 9.84
C SER A 161 -14.07 -1.72 8.68
N VAL A 162 -14.35 -2.98 8.43
CA VAL A 162 -15.24 -3.41 7.36
C VAL A 162 -16.54 -3.90 7.98
N ARG A 163 -17.69 -3.33 7.55
CA ARG A 163 -19.05 -3.66 8.03
C ARG A 163 -19.20 -3.57 9.56
N GLY A 164 -18.58 -2.56 10.18
CA GLY A 164 -18.66 -2.35 11.63
C GLY A 164 -17.91 -3.41 12.45
N GLY A 165 -17.09 -4.23 11.83
CA GLY A 165 -16.21 -5.14 12.54
C GLY A 165 -15.23 -4.34 13.41
N THR A 166 -15.07 -4.72 14.70
CA THR A 166 -14.16 -4.05 15.62
C THR A 166 -12.72 -4.19 15.12
N GLY A 167 -12.28 -3.22 14.33
CA GLY A 167 -10.96 -3.24 13.70
C GLY A 167 -9.85 -2.69 14.57
N TRP A 168 -10.19 -1.86 15.56
CA TRP A 168 -9.20 -1.17 16.34
C TRP A 168 -8.96 -1.84 17.70
N THR A 169 -7.77 -2.36 17.89
CA THR A 169 -7.26 -2.72 19.22
C THR A 169 -5.82 -2.23 19.27
N TYR A 170 -5.57 -1.26 20.15
CA TYR A 170 -4.24 -0.71 20.34
C TYR A 170 -3.24 -1.84 20.63
N GLY A 171 -2.18 -1.93 19.84
CA GLY A 171 -1.11 -2.92 20.00
C GLY A 171 -1.39 -4.34 19.46
N VAL A 172 -2.59 -4.65 18.95
CA VAL A 172 -2.93 -6.00 18.43
C VAL A 172 -3.05 -6.02 16.90
N GLY A 173 -2.95 -4.87 16.25
CA GLY A 173 -3.06 -4.75 14.82
C GLY A 173 -4.49 -4.81 14.28
N SER A 174 -4.61 -4.65 12.98
CA SER A 174 -5.88 -4.68 12.27
C SER A 174 -6.37 -6.12 12.05
N ARG A 175 -7.68 -6.32 12.18
CA ARG A 175 -8.36 -7.57 11.76
C ARG A 175 -8.75 -7.53 10.28
N CYS A 176 -8.36 -6.48 9.58
CA CYS A 176 -8.47 -6.36 8.14
C CYS A 176 -7.07 -6.55 7.53
N LEU A 177 -6.92 -7.59 6.72
CA LEU A 177 -5.65 -7.89 6.06
C LEU A 177 -5.47 -6.99 4.85
N ILE A 178 -4.25 -6.44 4.71
CA ILE A 178 -3.89 -5.65 3.52
C ILE A 178 -2.76 -6.36 2.80
N LEU A 179 -2.97 -6.58 1.50
CA LEU A 179 -1.99 -7.20 0.61
C LEU A 179 -1.57 -6.23 -0.49
N VAL A 180 -0.30 -6.30 -0.87
CA VAL A 180 0.21 -5.75 -2.13
C VAL A 180 0.74 -6.93 -2.96
N ASP A 181 0.20 -7.12 -4.14
CA ASP A 181 0.49 -8.25 -5.04
C ASP A 181 0.43 -9.62 -4.35
N GLY A 182 -0.50 -9.76 -3.38
CA GLY A 182 -0.73 -10.99 -2.62
C GLY A 182 0.20 -11.22 -1.44
N MET A 183 1.07 -10.26 -1.09
CA MET A 183 1.93 -10.30 0.09
C MET A 183 1.47 -9.27 1.13
N SER A 184 1.41 -9.67 2.41
CA SER A 184 0.95 -8.81 3.51
C SER A 184 1.85 -7.60 3.70
N VAL A 185 1.25 -6.42 3.91
CA VAL A 185 1.96 -5.19 4.30
C VAL A 185 1.83 -4.88 5.80
N LEU A 186 1.31 -5.82 6.56
CA LEU A 186 1.33 -5.71 8.02
C LEU A 186 2.77 -5.82 8.51
N THR A 187 3.13 -4.98 9.46
CA THR A 187 4.43 -5.06 10.12
C THR A 187 4.52 -6.39 10.88
N PRO A 188 5.51 -7.24 10.60
CA PRO A 188 5.68 -8.50 11.30
C PRO A 188 5.82 -8.27 12.81
N GLY A 189 5.15 -9.11 13.59
CA GLY A 189 5.17 -9.04 15.06
C GLY A 189 4.13 -8.08 15.65
N SER A 190 4.03 -6.83 15.21
CA SER A 190 3.03 -5.87 15.71
C SER A 190 1.68 -5.97 15.04
N GLY A 191 1.61 -6.48 13.80
CA GLY A 191 0.39 -6.49 12.99
C GLY A 191 -0.12 -5.09 12.59
N GLU A 192 0.69 -4.05 12.77
CA GLU A 192 0.38 -2.69 12.39
C GLU A 192 0.42 -2.52 10.86
N ILE A 193 -0.53 -1.77 10.31
CA ILE A 193 -0.56 -1.50 8.87
C ILE A 193 0.42 -0.37 8.55
N ASN A 194 1.40 -0.65 7.70
CA ASN A 194 2.28 0.37 7.16
C ASN A 194 1.74 0.92 5.84
N TRP A 195 0.83 1.89 5.92
CA TRP A 195 0.19 2.53 4.76
C TRP A 195 1.19 3.18 3.80
N ASN A 196 2.30 3.67 4.34
CA ASN A 196 3.33 4.31 3.54
C ASN A 196 4.11 3.34 2.65
N MET A 197 4.02 2.03 2.91
CA MET A 197 4.61 0.98 2.07
C MET A 197 3.80 0.69 0.79
N ILE A 198 2.54 1.14 0.72
CA ILE A 198 1.67 0.89 -0.42
C ILE A 198 2.08 1.83 -1.56
N PRO A 199 2.51 1.30 -2.74
CA PRO A 199 3.04 2.09 -3.84
C PRO A 199 1.91 2.74 -4.65
N MET A 200 1.30 3.82 -4.13
CA MET A 200 0.14 4.48 -4.74
C MET A 200 0.40 4.93 -6.19
N GLU A 201 1.63 5.29 -6.54
CA GLU A 201 2.07 5.65 -7.89
C GLU A 201 2.00 4.47 -8.88
N ASN A 202 2.08 3.25 -8.38
CA ASN A 202 2.05 2.02 -9.17
C ASN A 202 0.76 1.21 -9.00
N VAL A 203 -0.26 1.73 -8.32
CA VAL A 203 -1.52 1.02 -8.15
C VAL A 203 -2.27 0.92 -9.48
N ASP A 204 -2.70 -0.27 -9.82
CA ASP A 204 -3.59 -0.57 -10.94
C ASP A 204 -5.04 -0.69 -10.47
N GLN A 205 -5.26 -1.49 -9.43
CA GLN A 205 -6.58 -1.64 -8.83
C GLN A 205 -6.49 -1.96 -7.33
N VAL A 206 -7.57 -1.66 -6.61
CA VAL A 206 -7.77 -2.03 -5.21
C VAL A 206 -9.05 -2.83 -5.10
N GLU A 207 -8.92 -4.05 -4.58
CA GLU A 207 -10.01 -4.99 -4.35
C GLU A 207 -10.32 -5.02 -2.86
N VAL A 208 -11.56 -4.73 -2.49
CA VAL A 208 -12.00 -4.71 -1.09
C VAL A 208 -13.03 -5.81 -0.87
N LEU A 209 -12.63 -6.86 -0.19
CA LEU A 209 -13.48 -7.98 0.17
C LEU A 209 -14.13 -7.72 1.52
N LYS A 210 -15.47 -7.66 1.53
CA LYS A 210 -16.26 -7.28 2.71
C LYS A 210 -16.79 -8.52 3.43
N GLY A 211 -15.97 -9.09 4.30
CA GLY A 211 -16.34 -10.28 5.10
C GLY A 211 -15.12 -11.11 5.49
N ALA A 212 -15.38 -12.17 6.26
CA ALA A 212 -14.33 -13.06 6.73
C ALA A 212 -13.67 -13.84 5.58
N SER A 213 -12.36 -13.75 5.50
CA SER A 213 -11.52 -14.47 4.51
C SER A 213 -10.37 -15.23 5.19
N SER A 214 -10.49 -15.44 6.50
CA SER A 214 -9.45 -16.05 7.34
C SER A 214 -9.11 -17.49 6.95
N VAL A 215 -10.05 -18.23 6.39
CA VAL A 215 -9.81 -19.61 5.90
C VAL A 215 -8.72 -19.65 4.81
N LEU A 216 -8.67 -18.62 3.95
CA LEU A 216 -7.72 -18.55 2.84
C LEU A 216 -6.48 -17.71 3.16
N TYR A 217 -6.62 -16.74 4.05
CA TYR A 217 -5.62 -15.70 4.26
C TYR A 217 -5.10 -15.59 5.69
N GLY A 218 -5.58 -16.44 6.60
CA GLY A 218 -5.14 -16.47 8.00
C GLY A 218 -5.89 -15.50 8.91
N SER A 219 -5.46 -15.44 10.18
CA SER A 219 -6.17 -14.76 11.28
C SER A 219 -6.35 -13.24 11.08
N SER A 220 -5.47 -12.58 10.33
CA SER A 220 -5.58 -11.14 10.08
C SER A 220 -6.71 -10.76 9.12
N ALA A 221 -7.34 -11.72 8.41
CA ALA A 221 -8.43 -11.47 7.47
C ALA A 221 -9.82 -11.80 8.08
N LEU A 222 -10.04 -11.49 9.36
CA LEU A 222 -11.30 -11.78 10.07
C LEU A 222 -12.45 -10.89 9.62
N ASN A 223 -12.22 -9.60 9.41
CA ASN A 223 -13.26 -8.63 9.07
C ASN A 223 -13.30 -8.30 7.59
N GLY A 224 -12.19 -8.48 6.89
CA GLY A 224 -12.09 -8.18 5.46
C GLY A 224 -10.67 -8.29 4.93
N LEU A 225 -10.57 -8.12 3.63
CA LEU A 225 -9.32 -8.14 2.89
C LEU A 225 -9.28 -6.95 1.94
N ILE A 226 -8.19 -6.22 1.94
CA ILE A 226 -7.89 -5.15 0.98
C ILE A 226 -6.68 -5.61 0.17
N HIS A 227 -6.87 -5.84 -1.12
CA HIS A 227 -5.81 -6.30 -2.00
C HIS A 227 -5.47 -5.20 -3.02
N VAL A 228 -4.27 -4.70 -2.95
CA VAL A 228 -3.70 -3.72 -3.88
C VAL A 228 -2.92 -4.47 -4.95
N LYS A 229 -3.31 -4.29 -6.20
CA LYS A 229 -2.55 -4.80 -7.35
C LYS A 229 -1.74 -3.68 -7.96
N THR A 230 -0.48 -3.96 -8.27
CA THR A 230 0.39 -3.02 -8.96
C THR A 230 0.28 -3.18 -10.48
N LYS A 231 0.57 -2.07 -11.18
CA LYS A 231 0.55 -2.01 -12.64
C LYS A 231 1.49 -3.03 -13.26
N ARG A 232 1.02 -3.65 -14.33
CA ARG A 232 1.81 -4.46 -15.25
C ARG A 232 1.95 -3.73 -16.58
N PRO A 233 3.11 -3.81 -17.24
CA PRO A 233 3.29 -3.16 -18.54
C PRO A 233 2.31 -3.70 -19.58
N GLY A 234 1.69 -2.80 -20.31
CA GLY A 234 0.97 -3.10 -21.55
C GLY A 234 1.93 -3.27 -22.73
N LEU A 235 1.39 -3.18 -23.94
CA LEU A 235 2.19 -3.20 -25.17
C LEU A 235 3.03 -1.94 -25.31
N ASP A 236 2.47 -0.79 -24.96
CA ASP A 236 3.12 0.50 -25.06
C ASP A 236 3.76 0.92 -23.73
N PRO A 237 4.91 1.60 -23.76
CA PRO A 237 5.51 2.18 -22.57
C PRO A 237 4.61 3.31 -22.03
N VAL A 238 4.36 3.28 -20.72
CA VAL A 238 3.57 4.32 -20.04
C VAL A 238 4.41 4.98 -18.97
N THR A 239 4.51 6.31 -19.04
CA THR A 239 5.11 7.13 -17.98
C THR A 239 4.05 8.04 -17.41
N GLN A 240 3.92 8.05 -16.08
CA GLN A 240 2.99 8.92 -15.36
C GLN A 240 3.76 9.75 -14.36
N VAL A 241 3.44 11.04 -14.33
CA VAL A 241 3.96 12.01 -13.36
C VAL A 241 2.75 12.67 -12.72
N ASN A 242 2.67 12.63 -11.39
CA ASN A 242 1.63 13.29 -10.64
C ASN A 242 2.28 14.24 -9.62
N VAL A 243 1.85 15.49 -9.64
CA VAL A 243 2.30 16.52 -8.68
C VAL A 243 1.08 16.99 -7.92
N GLN A 244 1.19 16.97 -6.60
CA GLN A 244 0.12 17.45 -5.73
C GLN A 244 0.68 18.42 -4.70
N GLY A 245 -0.16 19.35 -4.25
CA GLY A 245 0.21 20.30 -3.22
C GLY A 245 -1.00 21.07 -2.71
N GLY A 246 -0.88 21.56 -1.50
CA GLY A 246 -1.94 22.34 -0.87
C GLY A 246 -1.52 23.01 0.42
N LEU A 247 -2.45 23.77 0.94
CA LEU A 247 -2.34 24.55 2.17
C LEU A 247 -3.41 24.10 3.15
N TYR A 248 -3.08 24.04 4.43
CA TYR A 248 -4.08 23.89 5.46
C TYR A 248 -4.72 25.25 5.78
N GLY A 249 -6.03 25.30 5.91
CA GLY A 249 -6.81 26.56 5.97
C GLY A 249 -6.61 27.42 7.21
N LYS A 250 -5.90 26.98 8.23
CA LYS A 250 -5.51 27.78 9.38
C LYS A 250 -3.99 27.84 9.48
N PRO A 251 -3.41 29.04 9.54
CA PRO A 251 -1.99 29.19 9.80
C PRO A 251 -1.68 28.68 11.22
N ARG A 252 -0.57 27.95 11.34
CA ARG A 252 0.05 27.65 12.63
C ARG A 252 0.61 28.94 13.21
N GLN A 253 0.90 28.95 14.50
CA GLN A 253 1.61 30.08 15.13
C GLN A 253 2.94 30.40 14.44
N ASP A 254 3.57 29.37 13.80
CA ASP A 254 4.90 29.43 13.19
C ASP A 254 4.89 29.49 11.65
N GLY A 255 3.76 29.77 11.01
CA GLY A 255 3.66 29.88 9.56
C GLY A 255 2.47 29.15 8.94
N THR A 256 2.41 29.11 7.61
CA THR A 256 1.36 28.41 6.86
C THR A 256 1.77 26.96 6.62
N PRO A 257 1.05 25.99 7.19
CA PRO A 257 1.37 24.58 6.99
C PRO A 257 1.05 24.15 5.56
N LEU A 258 2.03 23.52 4.92
CA LEU A 258 2.00 23.08 3.54
C LEU A 258 2.03 21.56 3.47
N TYR A 259 1.49 21.02 2.38
CA TYR A 259 1.82 19.68 1.96
C TYR A 259 2.08 19.64 0.45
N GLY A 260 2.92 18.70 0.03
CA GLY A 260 3.20 18.48 -1.38
C GLY A 260 3.81 17.11 -1.64
N GLY A 261 3.65 16.64 -2.86
CA GLY A 261 4.18 15.34 -3.27
C GLY A 261 4.41 15.25 -4.76
N LEU A 262 5.31 14.36 -5.12
CA LEU A 262 5.62 13.98 -6.49
C LEU A 262 5.57 12.46 -6.60
N ASP A 263 4.79 11.96 -7.54
CA ASP A 263 4.74 10.55 -7.94
C ASP A 263 5.28 10.38 -9.34
N LEU A 264 6.16 9.43 -9.52
CA LEU A 264 6.69 8.98 -10.79
C LEU A 264 6.40 7.50 -10.97
N SER A 265 5.91 7.12 -12.14
CA SER A 265 5.71 5.72 -12.50
C SER A 265 6.07 5.52 -13.96
N HIS A 266 6.86 4.50 -14.25
CA HIS A 266 7.18 4.08 -15.62
C HIS A 266 7.01 2.58 -15.73
N SER A 267 6.29 2.13 -16.75
CA SER A 267 6.11 0.72 -17.07
C SER A 267 6.39 0.46 -18.55
N ARG A 268 7.14 -0.60 -18.84
CA ARG A 268 7.55 -0.96 -20.18
C ARG A 268 7.79 -2.46 -20.31
N ARG A 269 7.35 -3.04 -21.42
CA ARG A 269 7.76 -4.38 -21.88
C ARG A 269 8.98 -4.28 -22.79
N ILE A 270 10.02 -5.04 -22.49
CA ILE A 270 11.26 -5.14 -23.26
C ILE A 270 11.47 -6.61 -23.62
N LYS A 271 11.07 -7.00 -24.84
CA LYS A 271 11.05 -8.42 -25.26
C LYS A 271 10.25 -9.28 -24.25
N ASN A 272 10.95 -10.17 -23.53
CA ASN A 272 10.35 -11.07 -22.56
C ASN A 272 10.37 -10.53 -21.12
N PHE A 273 10.80 -9.28 -20.94
CA PHE A 273 10.85 -8.63 -19.64
C PHE A 273 9.75 -7.59 -19.51
N ASP A 274 9.00 -7.66 -18.42
CA ASP A 274 8.10 -6.62 -17.97
C ASP A 274 8.79 -5.85 -16.83
N LEU A 275 8.95 -4.55 -17.02
CA LEU A 275 9.54 -3.65 -16.03
C LEU A 275 8.53 -2.60 -15.62
N THR A 276 8.32 -2.45 -14.32
CA THR A 276 7.60 -1.32 -13.72
C THR A 276 8.47 -0.73 -12.63
N VAL A 277 8.68 0.58 -12.65
CA VAL A 277 9.39 1.32 -11.59
C VAL A 277 8.53 2.48 -11.12
N GLY A 278 8.65 2.82 -9.85
CA GLY A 278 7.94 3.93 -9.25
C GLY A 278 8.77 4.63 -8.18
N ALA A 279 8.51 5.91 -8.03
CA ALA A 279 9.08 6.72 -6.95
C ALA A 279 8.02 7.70 -6.45
N ASN A 280 8.00 7.90 -5.14
CA ASN A 280 7.12 8.85 -4.46
C ASN A 280 7.95 9.67 -3.48
N THR A 281 7.75 10.96 -3.46
CA THR A 281 8.16 11.83 -2.35
C THR A 281 6.97 12.62 -1.86
N PHE A 282 6.84 12.75 -0.55
CA PHE A 282 5.73 13.46 0.09
C PHE A 282 6.23 14.20 1.31
N LEU A 283 5.89 15.48 1.39
CA LEU A 283 6.18 16.38 2.48
C LEU A 283 4.84 16.93 2.99
N ASP A 284 4.60 16.82 4.28
CA ASP A 284 3.39 17.32 4.93
C ASP A 284 3.80 17.92 6.27
N ASP A 285 3.64 19.22 6.43
CA ASP A 285 3.93 19.90 7.69
C ASP A 285 2.79 19.78 8.70
N GLY A 286 1.66 19.17 8.30
CA GLY A 286 0.46 19.02 9.13
C GLY A 286 -0.20 20.35 9.51
N TYR A 287 -1.45 20.32 9.92
CA TYR A 287 -2.16 21.51 10.38
C TYR A 287 -1.96 21.80 11.89
N ARG A 288 -1.39 20.83 12.60
CA ARG A 288 -1.04 20.95 14.03
C ARG A 288 0.46 21.11 14.18
N GLN A 289 0.90 21.76 15.24
CA GLN A 289 2.32 21.93 15.53
C GLN A 289 2.99 20.56 15.71
N ASP A 290 4.20 20.41 15.20
CA ASP A 290 5.02 19.21 15.26
C ASP A 290 4.38 17.93 14.68
N ASN A 291 3.29 18.06 13.91
CA ASN A 291 2.64 16.94 13.26
C ASN A 291 3.02 16.90 11.77
N TYR A 292 4.18 16.37 11.45
CA TYR A 292 4.70 16.30 10.08
C TYR A 292 4.83 14.87 9.58
N ASN A 293 4.92 14.73 8.25
CA ASN A 293 5.24 13.48 7.57
C ASN A 293 6.14 13.77 6.36
N ARG A 294 7.32 13.19 6.34
CA ARG A 294 8.31 13.29 5.27
C ARG A 294 8.65 11.90 4.77
N ARG A 295 8.26 11.61 3.54
CA ARG A 295 8.35 10.27 2.97
C ARG A 295 9.10 10.28 1.64
N VAL A 296 9.96 9.28 1.45
CA VAL A 296 10.54 8.91 0.17
C VAL A 296 10.33 7.41 -0.01
N ARG A 297 9.73 7.00 -1.13
CA ARG A 297 9.54 5.59 -1.49
C ARG A 297 10.04 5.36 -2.92
N VAL A 298 10.74 4.25 -3.12
CA VAL A 298 11.17 3.78 -4.44
C VAL A 298 10.91 2.29 -4.52
N GLY A 299 10.32 1.84 -5.62
CA GLY A 299 10.04 0.44 -5.80
C GLY A 299 9.79 0.07 -7.25
N GLY A 300 9.60 -1.20 -7.49
CA GLY A 300 9.30 -1.70 -8.82
C GLY A 300 9.13 -3.20 -8.89
N ASN A 301 8.78 -3.63 -10.09
CA ASN A 301 8.59 -5.03 -10.47
C ASN A 301 9.41 -5.33 -11.72
N LEU A 302 10.09 -6.47 -11.71
CA LEU A 302 10.71 -7.06 -12.89
C LEU A 302 10.17 -8.48 -13.06
N THR A 303 9.52 -8.75 -14.18
CA THR A 303 8.98 -10.08 -14.53
C THR A 303 9.61 -10.57 -15.83
N TYR A 304 10.08 -11.80 -15.84
CA TYR A 304 10.55 -12.47 -17.05
C TYR A 304 9.54 -13.54 -17.46
N HIS A 305 9.17 -13.55 -18.73
CA HIS A 305 8.34 -14.57 -19.37
C HIS A 305 9.23 -15.53 -20.14
N ASP A 306 9.32 -16.79 -19.73
CA ASP A 306 10.20 -17.76 -20.37
C ASP A 306 9.60 -18.17 -21.75
N PRO A 307 10.30 -17.88 -22.86
CA PRO A 307 9.78 -18.22 -24.19
C PRO A 307 9.85 -19.72 -24.51
N ARG A 308 10.62 -20.50 -23.73
CA ARG A 308 10.81 -21.94 -23.93
C ARG A 308 9.79 -22.78 -23.18
N VAL A 309 9.24 -22.22 -22.08
CA VAL A 309 8.25 -22.90 -21.23
C VAL A 309 6.99 -22.05 -21.19
N GLN A 310 6.03 -22.42 -22.01
CA GLN A 310 4.74 -21.70 -22.08
C GLN A 310 4.06 -21.66 -20.71
N GLY A 311 3.64 -20.48 -20.30
CA GLY A 311 2.97 -20.26 -19.01
C GLY A 311 3.90 -20.11 -17.81
N LEU A 312 5.25 -20.14 -18.02
CA LEU A 312 6.22 -19.87 -16.96
C LEU A 312 6.60 -18.38 -16.95
N ASN A 313 6.40 -17.74 -15.82
CA ASN A 313 6.93 -16.42 -15.54
C ASN A 313 7.49 -16.37 -14.11
N TYR A 314 8.57 -15.61 -13.95
CA TYR A 314 9.19 -15.39 -12.65
C TYR A 314 9.81 -14.00 -12.58
N GLY A 315 10.02 -13.52 -11.38
CA GLY A 315 10.51 -12.17 -11.20
C GLY A 315 10.66 -11.79 -9.74
N VAL A 316 10.74 -10.49 -9.54
CA VAL A 316 10.94 -9.90 -8.22
C VAL A 316 10.19 -8.58 -8.11
N ASN A 317 9.53 -8.35 -6.96
CA ASN A 317 9.07 -7.04 -6.53
C ASN A 317 10.03 -6.51 -5.48
N VAL A 318 10.34 -5.23 -5.55
CA VAL A 318 11.19 -4.54 -4.58
C VAL A 318 10.51 -3.25 -4.14
N ASN A 319 10.67 -2.88 -2.87
CA ASN A 319 10.19 -1.61 -2.35
C ASN A 319 11.08 -1.15 -1.21
N TYR A 320 11.45 0.11 -1.22
CA TYR A 320 12.16 0.79 -0.15
C TYR A 320 11.38 2.03 0.27
N LEU A 321 11.24 2.22 1.57
CA LEU A 321 10.59 3.37 2.20
C LEU A 321 11.53 3.98 3.23
N TYR A 322 11.78 5.27 3.10
CA TYR A 322 12.22 6.13 4.19
C TYR A 322 11.05 7.00 4.63
N ASN A 323 10.76 7.04 5.93
CA ASN A 323 9.68 7.84 6.49
C ASN A 323 10.11 8.47 7.81
N ASP A 324 9.93 9.79 7.94
CA ASP A 324 10.17 10.57 9.13
C ASP A 324 8.89 11.33 9.47
N TYR A 325 8.25 10.98 10.58
CA TYR A 325 6.92 11.50 10.90
C TYR A 325 6.68 11.57 12.40
N THR A 326 5.72 12.41 12.76
CA THR A 326 5.20 12.50 14.13
C THR A 326 3.73 12.14 14.16
N GLY A 327 3.27 11.61 15.30
CA GLY A 327 1.85 11.40 15.59
C GLY A 327 1.35 12.50 16.52
N PHE A 328 0.10 12.89 16.37
CA PHE A 328 -0.57 13.78 17.31
C PHE A 328 -1.56 12.96 18.17
N PHE A 329 -1.23 12.75 19.42
CA PHE A 329 -2.04 11.92 20.32
C PHE A 329 -2.97 12.75 21.21
N ILE A 330 -2.44 13.81 21.83
CA ILE A 330 -3.19 14.62 22.79
C ILE A 330 -2.71 16.08 22.70
N TRP A 331 -3.63 17.00 22.78
CA TRP A 331 -3.32 18.43 22.85
C TRP A 331 -2.68 18.82 24.16
N ARG A 332 -1.98 19.94 24.16
CA ARG A 332 -1.33 20.52 25.33
C ARG A 332 -2.33 20.99 26.37
N SER A 333 -3.35 21.71 25.92
CA SER A 333 -4.48 22.16 26.74
C SER A 333 -5.71 22.37 25.89
N PRO A 334 -6.93 22.51 26.47
CA PRO A 334 -8.14 22.85 25.73
C PRO A 334 -8.04 24.19 24.99
N GLU A 335 -7.26 25.14 25.52
CA GLU A 335 -7.04 26.46 24.93
C GLU A 335 -6.05 26.41 23.76
N GLU A 336 -5.18 25.38 23.74
CA GLU A 336 -4.16 25.15 22.72
C GLU A 336 -4.36 23.81 21.98
N PRO A 337 -5.50 23.60 21.30
CA PRO A 337 -5.86 22.29 20.73
C PRO A 337 -5.01 21.89 19.50
N TYR A 338 -4.20 22.81 18.98
CA TYR A 338 -3.31 22.57 17.84
C TYR A 338 -1.86 22.32 18.24
N ILE A 339 -1.55 22.47 19.53
CA ILE A 339 -0.22 22.22 20.08
C ILE A 339 -0.26 20.86 20.76
N GLN A 340 0.71 20.02 20.45
CA GLN A 340 0.81 18.69 21.05
C GLN A 340 1.33 18.78 22.48
N SER A 341 0.80 17.92 23.35
CA SER A 341 1.34 17.75 24.70
C SER A 341 2.81 17.31 24.61
N PRO A 342 3.72 17.94 25.33
CA PRO A 342 5.13 17.52 25.37
C PRO A 342 5.32 16.07 25.82
N LEU A 343 4.41 15.54 26.64
CA LEU A 343 4.43 14.14 27.11
C LEU A 343 4.13 13.13 26.01
N ALA A 344 3.45 13.55 24.95
CA ALA A 344 3.01 12.70 23.85
C ALA A 344 3.67 13.09 22.51
N ASN A 345 4.63 14.01 22.53
CA ASN A 345 5.33 14.45 21.34
C ASN A 345 6.42 13.44 20.95
N MET A 346 6.01 12.44 20.19
CA MET A 346 6.88 11.38 19.70
C MET A 346 6.97 11.40 18.19
N GLY A 347 8.20 11.46 17.70
CA GLY A 347 8.52 11.25 16.30
C GLY A 347 8.96 9.81 16.06
N ARG A 348 8.82 9.36 14.83
CA ARG A 348 9.34 8.08 14.37
C ARG A 348 10.05 8.26 13.04
N ARG A 349 11.26 7.77 12.98
CA ARG A 349 12.04 7.67 11.75
C ARG A 349 12.21 6.20 11.41
N GLU A 350 11.82 5.82 10.20
CA GLU A 350 11.88 4.41 9.80
C GLU A 350 12.46 4.24 8.39
N ASN A 351 13.18 3.13 8.24
CA ASN A 351 13.63 2.59 6.97
C ASN A 351 13.04 1.21 6.85
N THR A 352 12.26 0.99 5.80
CA THR A 352 11.63 -0.29 5.55
C THR A 352 11.90 -0.73 4.13
N PHE A 353 12.26 -1.99 3.91
CA PHE A 353 12.33 -2.53 2.58
C PHE A 353 11.85 -3.97 2.54
N TYR A 354 11.39 -4.39 1.37
CA TYR A 354 11.13 -5.78 1.07
C TYR A 354 11.61 -6.17 -0.33
N ILE A 355 11.91 -7.45 -0.48
CA ILE A 355 12.22 -8.11 -1.74
C ILE A 355 11.34 -9.35 -1.83
N ASP A 356 10.50 -9.40 -2.86
CA ASP A 356 9.52 -10.48 -3.07
C ASP A 356 9.84 -11.22 -4.38
N PRO A 357 10.66 -12.28 -4.36
CA PRO A 357 10.81 -13.17 -5.50
C PRO A 357 9.52 -13.98 -5.71
N PHE A 358 9.16 -14.22 -6.97
CA PHE A 358 8.02 -15.05 -7.32
C PHE A 358 8.28 -15.90 -8.56
N LEU A 359 7.55 -17.01 -8.64
CA LEU A 359 7.48 -17.88 -9.80
C LEU A 359 6.04 -18.36 -9.98
N ASN A 360 5.52 -18.19 -11.18
CA ASN A 360 4.21 -18.69 -11.57
C ASN A 360 4.37 -19.61 -12.79
N TYR A 361 3.76 -20.78 -12.71
CA TYR A 361 3.66 -21.71 -13.82
C TYR A 361 2.22 -22.12 -14.03
N THR A 362 1.67 -21.83 -15.20
CA THR A 362 0.31 -22.21 -15.58
C THR A 362 0.35 -23.12 -16.80
N ASN A 363 -0.16 -24.32 -16.65
CA ASN A 363 -0.37 -25.24 -17.74
C ASN A 363 -1.85 -25.21 -18.13
N SER A 364 -2.16 -24.56 -19.24
CA SER A 364 -3.54 -24.35 -19.70
C SER A 364 -4.21 -25.66 -20.14
N GLU A 365 -3.46 -26.62 -20.71
CA GLU A 365 -3.99 -27.91 -21.16
C GLU A 365 -4.44 -28.78 -19.98
N LYS A 366 -3.64 -28.78 -18.90
CA LYS A 366 -3.94 -29.54 -17.69
C LYS A 366 -4.81 -28.77 -16.70
N GLY A 367 -5.07 -27.50 -16.95
CA GLY A 367 -5.79 -26.60 -16.03
C GLY A 367 -5.08 -26.42 -14.68
N THR A 368 -3.74 -26.53 -14.63
CA THR A 368 -2.98 -26.44 -13.38
C THR A 368 -2.19 -25.15 -13.28
N THR A 369 -2.14 -24.59 -12.10
CA THR A 369 -1.32 -23.41 -11.79
C THR A 369 -0.52 -23.66 -10.52
N HIS A 370 0.78 -23.36 -10.59
CA HIS A 370 1.69 -23.35 -9.46
C HIS A 370 2.14 -21.93 -9.23
N ARG A 371 2.01 -21.44 -8.01
CA ARG A 371 2.50 -20.11 -7.60
C ARG A 371 3.42 -20.27 -6.40
N PHE A 372 4.60 -19.73 -6.51
CA PHE A 372 5.57 -19.64 -5.45
C PHE A 372 5.91 -18.18 -5.22
N LYS A 373 5.87 -17.71 -3.98
CA LYS A 373 6.27 -16.37 -3.57
C LYS A 373 7.13 -16.45 -2.33
N GLY A 374 8.15 -15.61 -2.30
CA GLY A 374 8.96 -15.38 -1.12
C GLY A 374 8.88 -13.92 -0.71
N ARG A 375 9.16 -13.60 0.54
CA ARG A 375 9.43 -12.25 1.01
C ARG A 375 10.60 -12.26 1.97
N PHE A 376 11.54 -11.37 1.72
CA PHE A 376 12.43 -10.86 2.73
C PHE A 376 11.99 -9.44 3.08
N PHE A 377 11.74 -9.19 4.36
CA PHE A 377 11.30 -7.90 4.87
C PHE A 377 12.26 -7.43 5.97
N HIS A 378 12.60 -6.15 5.95
CA HIS A 378 13.32 -5.49 7.04
C HIS A 378 12.70 -4.14 7.35
N ARG A 379 12.54 -3.85 8.64
CA ARG A 379 12.19 -2.53 9.15
C ARG A 379 13.16 -2.14 10.26
N GLY A 380 13.83 -1.01 10.08
CA GLY A 380 14.54 -0.31 11.14
C GLY A 380 13.74 0.92 11.55
N SER A 381 13.41 1.05 12.81
CA SER A 381 12.62 2.14 13.37
C SER A 381 13.33 2.77 14.54
N ARG A 382 13.31 4.10 14.60
CA ARG A 382 13.84 4.89 15.73
C ARG A 382 12.74 5.80 16.22
N ILE A 383 12.37 5.65 17.49
CA ILE A 383 11.43 6.54 18.16
C ILE A 383 12.22 7.69 18.76
N ILE A 384 11.80 8.93 18.47
CA ILE A 384 12.39 10.15 18.99
C ILE A 384 11.33 10.81 19.87
N THR A 385 11.64 10.99 21.13
CA THR A 385 10.77 11.72 22.05
C THR A 385 11.23 13.18 22.07
N HIS A 386 10.31 14.09 21.80
CA HIS A 386 10.56 15.52 21.90
C HIS A 386 10.17 15.98 23.31
N THR A 387 11.11 16.49 24.05
CA THR A 387 10.87 17.14 25.34
C THR A 387 10.87 18.66 25.19
N THR A 388 10.30 19.36 26.16
CA THR A 388 10.35 20.83 26.14
C THR A 388 11.81 21.33 26.27
N ASP A 389 12.17 22.32 25.47
CA ASP A 389 13.49 22.99 25.54
C ASP A 389 13.52 24.06 26.63
N LYS A 390 12.38 24.38 27.23
CA LYS A 390 12.30 25.42 28.26
C LYS A 390 13.12 25.02 29.49
N SER A 391 13.87 25.95 30.04
CA SER A 391 14.49 25.75 31.35
C SER A 391 13.43 25.67 32.44
N LEU A 392 13.76 25.07 33.59
CA LEU A 392 12.86 25.08 34.73
C LEU A 392 12.51 26.52 35.14
N PHE A 393 13.47 27.42 35.05
CA PHE A 393 13.30 28.84 35.36
C PHE A 393 12.25 29.50 34.43
N ASP A 394 12.31 29.23 33.11
CA ASP A 394 11.32 29.77 32.17
C ASP A 394 9.92 29.23 32.44
N ILE A 395 9.81 27.94 32.74
CA ILE A 395 8.52 27.29 33.07
C ILE A 395 7.94 27.87 34.35
N THR A 396 8.74 27.91 35.43
CA THR A 396 8.27 28.36 36.74
C THR A 396 7.99 29.86 36.79
N ASN A 397 8.76 30.65 36.05
CA ASN A 397 8.50 32.10 35.93
C ASN A 397 7.14 32.40 35.26
N ASN A 398 6.77 31.65 34.22
CA ASN A 398 5.45 31.75 33.59
C ASN A 398 4.31 31.34 34.53
N MET A 399 4.57 30.41 35.43
CA MET A 399 3.61 29.93 36.44
C MET A 399 3.49 30.86 37.67
N GLY A 400 4.19 31.98 37.68
CA GLY A 400 4.21 32.93 38.80
C GLY A 400 4.95 32.38 40.05
N PHE A 401 5.98 31.56 39.82
CA PHE A 401 6.76 30.98 40.88
C PHE A 401 7.54 32.04 41.66
N ASP A 402 7.39 32.04 42.99
CA ASP A 402 8.19 32.89 43.88
C ASP A 402 9.45 32.13 44.32
N ILE A 403 10.60 32.64 43.94
CA ILE A 403 11.91 32.08 44.29
C ILE A 403 12.10 31.95 45.80
N SER A 404 11.41 32.74 46.62
CA SER A 404 11.44 32.64 48.06
C SER A 404 10.83 31.32 48.59
N SER A 405 10.02 30.65 47.76
CA SER A 405 9.41 29.32 48.07
C SER A 405 10.38 28.14 47.84
N VAL A 406 11.56 28.35 47.25
CA VAL A 406 12.54 27.27 46.97
C VAL A 406 12.93 26.49 48.23
N PRO A 407 13.24 27.12 49.39
CA PRO A 407 13.58 26.38 50.58
C PRO A 407 12.44 25.47 51.06
N GLU A 408 11.19 25.90 50.97
CA GLU A 408 10.01 25.14 51.29
C GLU A 408 9.85 23.92 50.39
N ILE A 409 9.99 24.09 49.08
CA ILE A 409 9.94 22.97 48.10
C ILE A 409 11.06 21.97 48.38
N ILE A 410 12.28 22.43 48.65
CA ILE A 410 13.40 21.55 48.97
C ILE A 410 13.09 20.76 50.24
N ASN A 411 12.56 21.40 51.29
CA ASN A 411 12.18 20.73 52.52
C ASN A 411 11.10 19.67 52.29
N MET A 412 10.04 20.01 51.55
CA MET A 412 8.98 19.06 51.17
C MET A 412 9.54 17.88 50.35
N ALA A 413 10.44 18.15 49.40
CA ALA A 413 11.07 17.10 48.61
C ALA A 413 12.02 16.22 49.40
N GLN A 414 12.75 16.76 50.36
CA GLN A 414 13.59 15.99 51.29
C GLN A 414 12.79 15.14 52.25
N ASN A 415 11.64 15.63 52.68
CA ASN A 415 10.72 14.97 53.62
C ASN A 415 9.51 14.35 52.92
N TRP A 416 9.63 13.96 51.65
CA TRP A 416 8.51 13.48 50.83
C TRP A 416 7.73 12.32 51.49
N GLN A 417 8.39 11.46 52.28
CA GLN A 417 7.75 10.35 52.99
C GLN A 417 6.86 10.80 54.15
N THR A 418 7.17 11.91 54.76
CA THR A 418 6.46 12.42 55.95
C THR A 418 5.49 13.55 55.64
N GLU A 419 5.72 14.27 54.53
CA GLU A 419 4.91 15.45 54.15
C GLU A 419 4.06 15.22 52.89
N LEU A 420 4.66 14.75 51.79
CA LEU A 420 3.94 14.55 50.55
C LEU A 420 3.20 13.22 50.46
N LEU A 421 3.86 12.12 50.83
CA LEU A 421 3.25 10.79 50.72
C LEU A 421 1.95 10.65 51.52
N PRO A 422 1.84 11.10 52.78
CA PRO A 422 0.60 11.05 53.54
C PRO A 422 -0.55 11.86 52.90
N THR A 423 -0.22 12.95 52.21
CA THR A 423 -1.18 13.79 51.50
C THR A 423 -1.81 13.07 50.31
N PHE A 424 -1.03 12.26 49.58
CA PHE A 424 -1.49 11.58 48.37
C PHE A 424 -1.92 10.13 48.57
N LEU A 425 -1.40 9.47 49.62
CA LEU A 425 -1.70 8.07 49.93
C LEU A 425 -3.21 7.74 50.01
N PRO A 426 -4.07 8.60 50.61
CA PRO A 426 -5.51 8.35 50.65
C PRO A 426 -6.20 8.21 49.28
N TYR A 427 -5.64 8.83 48.24
CA TYR A 427 -6.19 8.81 46.90
C TYR A 427 -5.72 7.62 46.05
N LEU A 428 -4.74 6.87 46.51
CA LEU A 428 -4.17 5.74 45.78
C LEU A 428 -5.23 4.67 45.39
N PRO A 429 -6.17 4.28 46.29
CA PRO A 429 -7.23 3.34 45.96
C PRO A 429 -8.20 3.88 44.87
N GLU A 430 -8.47 5.18 44.87
CA GLU A 430 -9.30 5.82 43.86
C GLU A 430 -8.61 5.82 42.50
N VAL A 431 -7.32 6.12 42.46
CA VAL A 431 -6.49 6.10 41.27
C VAL A 431 -6.41 4.69 40.68
N MET A 432 -6.24 3.67 41.50
CA MET A 432 -6.25 2.26 41.06
C MET A 432 -7.60 1.84 40.47
N ASN A 433 -8.70 2.51 40.85
CA ASN A 433 -10.02 2.30 40.31
C ASN A 433 -10.36 3.28 39.17
N GLY A 434 -9.36 3.98 38.60
CA GLY A 434 -9.52 4.91 37.48
C GLY A 434 -10.13 6.26 37.84
N LYS A 435 -10.26 6.61 39.14
CA LYS A 435 -10.78 7.90 39.58
C LYS A 435 -9.61 8.77 40.07
N VAL A 436 -9.30 9.79 39.30
CA VAL A 436 -8.16 10.71 39.56
C VAL A 436 -8.58 12.07 40.10
N SER A 437 -9.88 12.36 40.22
CA SER A 437 -10.39 13.71 40.58
C SER A 437 -9.94 14.19 41.96
N GLY A 438 -9.91 13.32 42.97
CA GLY A 438 -9.45 13.66 44.30
C GLY A 438 -7.96 14.00 44.35
N LEU A 439 -7.14 13.16 43.71
CA LEU A 439 -5.70 13.39 43.56
C LEU A 439 -5.41 14.70 42.80
N MET A 440 -6.11 14.95 41.70
CA MET A 440 -5.95 16.19 40.95
C MET A 440 -6.37 17.43 41.73
N GLY A 441 -7.34 17.30 42.64
CA GLY A 441 -7.73 18.38 43.52
C GLY A 441 -6.61 18.75 44.53
N GLU A 442 -5.92 17.77 45.10
CA GLU A 442 -4.79 18.04 46.03
C GLU A 442 -3.55 18.55 45.28
N LEU A 443 -3.26 18.00 44.12
CA LEU A 443 -2.21 18.52 43.24
C LEU A 443 -2.49 19.96 42.83
N GLY A 444 -3.76 20.29 42.57
CA GLY A 444 -4.19 21.66 42.25
C GLY A 444 -4.01 22.62 43.42
N LYS A 445 -4.31 22.22 44.65
CA LYS A 445 -4.07 23.05 45.86
C LYS A 445 -2.58 23.32 46.05
N LEU A 446 -1.74 22.29 45.96
CA LEU A 446 -0.29 22.42 46.05
C LEU A 446 0.25 23.29 44.92
N GLY A 447 -0.25 23.06 43.70
CA GLY A 447 0.10 23.84 42.52
C GLY A 447 -0.25 25.32 42.68
N ASN A 448 -1.47 25.65 43.14
CA ASN A 448 -1.89 27.02 43.33
C ASN A 448 -1.12 27.74 44.45
N HIS A 449 -0.59 26.99 45.44
CA HIS A 449 0.25 27.56 46.47
C HIS A 449 1.60 28.05 45.93
N PHE A 450 2.27 27.21 45.14
CA PHE A 450 3.60 27.53 44.61
C PHE A 450 3.56 28.23 43.26
N PHE A 451 2.48 28.04 42.50
CA PHE A 451 2.35 28.49 41.10
C PHE A 451 0.99 29.18 40.89
N PRO A 452 0.76 30.34 41.48
CA PRO A 452 -0.57 30.97 41.54
C PRO A 452 -1.14 31.41 40.18
N THR A 453 -0.30 31.57 39.16
CA THR A 453 -0.72 31.98 37.79
C THR A 453 -0.59 30.84 36.78
N ALA A 454 -0.31 29.61 37.24
CA ALA A 454 -0.07 28.49 36.34
C ALA A 454 -1.34 28.07 35.58
N THR A 455 -1.19 27.87 34.29
CA THR A 455 -2.20 27.28 33.42
C THR A 455 -2.01 25.76 33.28
N SER A 456 -3.02 25.06 32.74
CA SER A 456 -2.88 23.65 32.42
C SER A 456 -1.69 23.36 31.49
N ALA A 457 -1.39 24.30 30.58
CA ALA A 457 -0.26 24.19 29.68
C ALA A 457 1.11 24.26 30.42
N ASP A 458 1.23 25.14 31.40
CA ASP A 458 2.47 25.28 32.19
C ASP A 458 2.72 24.03 33.05
N TYR A 459 1.69 23.42 33.61
CA TYR A 459 1.83 22.13 34.31
C TYR A 459 2.29 21.01 33.38
N MET A 460 1.78 20.98 32.13
CA MET A 460 2.21 19.98 31.17
C MET A 460 3.67 20.18 30.74
N ASP A 461 4.11 21.42 30.62
CA ASP A 461 5.52 21.75 30.38
C ASP A 461 6.41 21.32 31.55
N LEU A 462 5.98 21.58 32.80
CA LEU A 462 6.71 21.17 34.00
C LEU A 462 6.84 19.65 34.10
N ILE A 463 5.75 18.91 33.88
CA ILE A 463 5.76 17.44 33.91
C ILE A 463 6.68 16.90 32.80
N SER A 464 6.59 17.44 31.59
CA SER A 464 7.47 17.06 30.48
C SER A 464 8.95 17.32 30.80
N TRP A 465 9.22 18.44 31.41
CA TRP A 465 10.56 18.82 31.84
C TRP A 465 11.12 17.82 32.88
N VAL A 466 10.31 17.45 33.90
CA VAL A 466 10.69 16.45 34.90
C VAL A 466 10.91 15.09 34.26
N MET A 467 10.03 14.64 33.41
CA MET A 467 10.13 13.32 32.74
C MET A 467 11.32 13.24 31.77
N GLY A 468 11.74 14.36 31.18
CA GLY A 468 12.93 14.43 30.34
C GLY A 468 14.26 14.36 31.12
N ARG A 469 14.24 14.34 32.46
CA ARG A 469 15.43 14.32 33.31
C ARG A 469 15.47 13.06 34.16
N THR A 470 16.31 12.13 33.78
CA THR A 470 16.57 10.92 34.53
C THR A 470 18.08 10.79 34.84
N PRO A 471 18.47 10.30 36.00
CA PRO A 471 17.64 9.88 37.14
C PRO A 471 17.07 11.05 37.94
N LEU A 472 15.92 10.86 38.58
CA LEU A 472 15.39 11.80 39.58
C LEU A 472 16.37 11.89 40.76
N PRO A 473 16.45 13.07 41.45
CA PRO A 473 17.36 13.23 42.56
C PRO A 473 16.99 12.34 43.77
N ASP A 474 17.97 11.84 44.47
CA ASP A 474 17.73 11.32 45.80
C ASP A 474 17.50 12.47 46.79
N LYS A 475 16.91 12.16 47.96
CA LYS A 475 16.58 13.14 48.99
C LYS A 475 17.77 13.98 49.49
N ASN A 476 19.00 13.47 49.33
CA ASN A 476 20.20 14.12 49.84
C ASN A 476 20.81 15.08 48.79
N ASN A 477 20.35 15.03 47.56
CA ASN A 477 20.97 15.77 46.45
C ASN A 477 20.00 16.69 45.69
N VAL A 478 18.81 16.95 46.24
CA VAL A 478 17.76 17.76 45.60
C VAL A 478 18.25 19.16 45.27
N GLY A 479 19.02 19.80 46.16
CA GLY A 479 19.52 21.15 45.91
C GLY A 479 20.50 21.24 44.74
N ALA A 480 21.45 20.32 44.65
CA ALA A 480 22.38 20.25 43.53
C ALA A 480 21.67 19.90 42.20
N TRP A 481 20.68 19.01 42.26
CA TRP A 481 19.86 18.64 41.16
C TRP A 481 19.03 19.84 40.63
N LEU A 482 18.42 20.65 41.51
CA LEU A 482 17.70 21.85 41.16
C LEU A 482 18.60 22.89 40.48
N VAL A 483 19.82 23.09 40.98
CA VAL A 483 20.79 24.01 40.35
C VAL A 483 21.18 23.54 38.96
N ASP A 484 21.39 22.24 38.78
CA ASP A 484 21.67 21.67 37.46
C ASP A 484 20.43 21.74 36.56
N ALA A 485 19.26 21.58 37.11
CA ALA A 485 17.99 21.68 36.45
C ALA A 485 17.64 23.07 35.92
N MET A 486 18.18 24.13 36.52
CA MET A 486 18.04 25.50 36.03
C MET A 486 18.83 25.78 34.75
N LYS A 487 19.78 24.89 34.40
CA LYS A 487 20.50 25.01 33.12
C LYS A 487 19.63 24.53 31.97
N PRO A 488 19.75 25.16 30.77
CA PRO A 488 19.09 24.66 29.57
C PRO A 488 19.44 23.19 29.32
N VAL A 489 18.44 22.40 28.95
CA VAL A 489 18.65 20.97 28.64
C VAL A 489 19.29 20.84 27.26
N GLU A 490 20.50 20.29 27.19
CA GLU A 490 20.95 19.72 25.92
C GLU A 490 20.07 18.51 25.57
N LYS A 491 19.47 18.53 24.39
CA LYS A 491 18.52 17.53 23.89
C LYS A 491 19.13 16.12 23.84
N LYS A 492 18.95 15.32 24.86
CA LYS A 492 19.09 13.86 24.79
C LYS A 492 17.83 13.21 25.34
N ALA A 493 16.81 13.18 24.50
CA ALA A 493 15.65 12.34 24.79
C ALA A 493 16.02 10.87 24.62
N PRO A 494 15.47 9.96 25.45
CA PRO A 494 15.69 8.54 25.27
C PRO A 494 15.24 8.09 23.88
N GLU A 495 16.09 7.35 23.20
CA GLU A 495 15.83 6.84 21.86
C GLU A 495 15.56 5.34 21.94
N ALA A 496 14.44 4.93 21.40
CA ALA A 496 14.16 3.51 21.21
C ALA A 496 14.39 3.14 19.74
N THR A 497 15.20 2.13 19.52
CA THR A 497 15.42 1.55 18.20
C THR A 497 14.80 0.16 18.12
N ASP A 498 14.14 -0.12 17.03
CA ASP A 498 13.52 -1.41 16.74
C ASP A 498 13.96 -1.90 15.36
N HIS A 499 14.42 -3.13 15.30
CA HIS A 499 14.78 -3.81 14.04
C HIS A 499 13.96 -5.09 13.91
N THR A 500 13.15 -5.16 12.87
CA THR A 500 12.34 -6.33 12.57
C THR A 500 12.73 -6.91 11.22
N TYR A 501 12.99 -8.22 11.20
CA TYR A 501 13.25 -8.99 10.00
C TYR A 501 12.19 -10.08 9.87
N SER A 502 11.68 -10.31 8.67
CA SER A 502 10.88 -11.50 8.42
C SER A 502 11.21 -12.16 7.10
N TYR A 503 11.03 -13.47 7.10
CA TYR A 503 11.13 -14.33 5.93
C TYR A 503 9.79 -15.02 5.75
N ASN A 504 9.19 -14.89 4.59
CA ASN A 504 7.92 -15.51 4.28
C ASN A 504 8.06 -16.33 3.00
N LEU A 505 7.52 -17.54 2.99
CA LEU A 505 7.42 -18.41 1.83
C LEU A 505 5.97 -18.84 1.68
N ASP A 506 5.40 -18.62 0.51
CA ASP A 506 4.02 -18.99 0.17
C ASP A 506 4.04 -19.85 -1.09
N TYR A 507 3.43 -21.02 -1.02
CA TYR A 507 3.23 -21.89 -2.16
C TYR A 507 1.77 -22.20 -2.33
N GLN A 508 1.31 -22.16 -3.58
CA GLN A 508 -0.06 -22.49 -3.94
C GLN A 508 -0.09 -23.35 -5.20
N PHE A 509 -0.84 -24.43 -5.14
CA PHE A 509 -1.24 -25.25 -6.26
C PHE A 509 -2.74 -25.07 -6.51
N SER A 510 -3.13 -24.86 -7.75
CA SER A 510 -4.55 -24.83 -8.15
C SER A 510 -4.76 -25.71 -9.36
N LYS A 511 -5.89 -26.46 -9.36
CA LYS A 511 -6.33 -27.26 -10.51
C LYS A 511 -7.78 -26.94 -10.82
N LYS A 512 -8.03 -26.54 -12.06
CA LYS A 512 -9.37 -26.27 -12.58
C LYS A 512 -9.93 -27.55 -13.21
N PHE A 513 -11.15 -27.89 -12.88
CA PHE A 513 -11.99 -28.90 -13.48
C PHE A 513 -13.15 -28.22 -14.21
N ASP A 514 -13.97 -28.96 -14.93
CA ASP A 514 -15.07 -28.39 -15.72
C ASP A 514 -16.06 -27.56 -14.90
N HIS A 515 -16.41 -28.01 -13.68
CA HIS A 515 -17.37 -27.33 -12.79
C HIS A 515 -16.84 -27.02 -11.40
N SER A 516 -15.54 -27.20 -11.16
CA SER A 516 -14.95 -27.00 -9.84
C SER A 516 -13.49 -26.61 -9.95
N GLN A 517 -12.95 -26.11 -8.86
CA GLN A 517 -11.53 -25.82 -8.73
C GLN A 517 -11.03 -26.28 -7.36
N LEU A 518 -9.91 -26.98 -7.35
CA LEU A 518 -9.16 -27.32 -6.15
C LEU A 518 -8.00 -26.37 -5.99
N THR A 519 -7.86 -25.77 -4.83
CA THR A 519 -6.69 -24.97 -4.46
C THR A 519 -6.13 -25.47 -3.14
N VAL A 520 -4.84 -25.76 -3.11
CA VAL A 520 -4.10 -26.21 -1.92
C VAL A 520 -2.84 -25.35 -1.81
N GLY A 521 -2.50 -24.94 -0.62
CA GLY A 521 -1.32 -24.13 -0.40
C GLY A 521 -0.86 -24.16 1.05
N GLY A 522 0.30 -23.55 1.28
CA GLY A 522 0.89 -23.39 2.60
C GLY A 522 1.77 -22.17 2.64
N THR A 523 1.82 -21.55 3.81
CA THR A 523 2.66 -20.40 4.09
C THR A 523 3.56 -20.71 5.27
N TYR A 524 4.83 -20.36 5.16
CA TYR A 524 5.79 -20.37 6.26
C TYR A 524 6.28 -18.95 6.51
N GLU A 525 6.24 -18.51 7.77
CA GLU A 525 6.76 -17.22 8.17
C GLU A 525 7.69 -17.37 9.38
N ARG A 526 8.81 -16.66 9.34
CA ARG A 526 9.72 -16.52 10.48
C ARG A 526 9.99 -15.05 10.72
N ILE A 527 9.76 -14.60 11.94
CA ILE A 527 9.96 -13.21 12.38
C ILE A 527 11.09 -13.18 13.41
N HIS A 528 11.95 -12.17 13.30
CA HIS A 528 12.95 -11.82 14.29
C HIS A 528 12.85 -10.33 14.57
N ALA A 529 12.68 -9.95 15.83
CA ALA A 529 12.62 -8.56 16.28
C ALA A 529 13.64 -8.32 17.38
N ASP A 530 14.37 -7.21 17.29
CA ASP A 530 15.34 -6.73 18.28
C ASP A 530 15.01 -5.29 18.60
N SER A 531 14.69 -5.01 19.89
CA SER A 531 14.34 -3.68 20.37
C SER A 531 15.32 -3.26 21.45
N LYS A 532 15.86 -2.05 21.32
CA LYS A 532 16.78 -1.45 22.29
C LYS A 532 16.29 -0.06 22.69
N VAL A 533 16.30 0.21 23.99
CA VAL A 533 16.09 1.53 24.55
C VAL A 533 17.43 2.03 25.05
N THR A 534 17.93 3.12 24.48
CA THR A 534 19.12 3.81 24.97
C THR A 534 18.66 5.04 25.75
N ALA A 535 18.99 5.06 27.04
CA ALA A 535 18.70 6.18 27.92
C ALA A 535 19.76 7.29 27.77
#